data_d9b39b472e89d68e5a774c9cb332c41f
#
_entry.id   d9b39b472e89d68e5a774c9cb332c41f
#
_cell.length_a   1.000
_cell.length_b   1.000
_cell.length_c   1.000
_cell.angle_alpha   90.00
_cell.angle_beta   90.00
_cell.angle_gamma   90.00
#
_symmetry.space_group_name_H-M   'P 1'
#
loop_
_entity.id
_entity.type
_entity.pdbx_description
1 polymer ?
#
loop_
_entity_poly.entity_id
_entity_poly.type
_entity_poly.pdbx_seq_one_letter_code
_entity_poly.pdbx_strand_id
1 'polypeptide(L)'
;MINYKTNNIVKRVTGLGGVFFKAKDPKKMKEWYATHLGMNGDEYGFSFQWKELGKEDAKEPAVTAWSPFDEKTKYFEPSEKPYMFNYRVENLVELLKVLKEEGVQIVGEIQEYPYGKFGWIMDPEGNKIELWEPKDGGV
;
A
#
# COMPACT_ATOMS: atom_id res chain seq x y z
N MET A 1 -15.66 -17.02 -2.14
CA MET A 1 -15.98 -15.65 -1.75
C MET A 1 -15.82 -15.47 -0.24
N ILE A 2 -15.25 -14.39 0.16
CA ILE A 2 -15.04 -14.10 1.57
C ILE A 2 -16.36 -13.71 2.21
N ASN A 3 -16.66 -14.30 3.36
CA ASN A 3 -17.85 -13.96 4.10
C ASN A 3 -17.48 -12.97 5.22
N TYR A 4 -17.69 -11.69 4.95
CA TYR A 4 -17.34 -10.64 5.91
C TYR A 4 -18.22 -10.62 7.14
N LYS A 5 -19.35 -11.31 7.13
CA LYS A 5 -20.25 -11.33 8.28
C LYS A 5 -19.67 -12.04 9.47
N THR A 6 -18.76 -13.00 9.24
CA THR A 6 -18.15 -13.75 10.34
C THR A 6 -16.93 -13.04 10.90
N ASN A 7 -16.52 -11.94 10.28
CA ASN A 7 -15.31 -11.21 10.66
C ASN A 7 -15.58 -9.74 10.92
N ASN A 8 -16.64 -9.47 11.66
CA ASN A 8 -17.01 -8.08 11.95
C ASN A 8 -16.13 -7.43 13.02
N ILE A 9 -15.13 -8.14 13.54
CA ILE A 9 -14.25 -7.64 14.59
C ILE A 9 -13.20 -6.69 14.02
N VAL A 10 -12.63 -7.05 12.90
CA VAL A 10 -11.55 -6.27 12.28
C VAL A 10 -11.88 -6.03 10.82
N LYS A 11 -11.97 -4.75 10.45
CA LYS A 11 -12.03 -4.40 9.04
C LYS A 11 -10.69 -4.71 8.39
N ARG A 12 -10.74 -5.23 7.19
CA ARG A 12 -9.54 -5.62 6.48
C ARG A 12 -9.16 -4.52 5.50
N VAL A 13 -8.92 -4.83 4.25
CA VAL A 13 -8.52 -3.82 3.27
C VAL A 13 -9.67 -2.84 3.01
N THR A 14 -9.35 -1.55 3.03
CA THR A 14 -10.33 -0.49 2.76
C THR A 14 -10.09 0.20 1.42
N GLY A 15 -8.98 -0.07 0.76
CA GLY A 15 -8.71 0.48 -0.54
C GLY A 15 -7.29 0.22 -1.01
N LEU A 16 -7.02 0.59 -2.25
CA LEU A 16 -5.69 0.45 -2.82
C LEU A 16 -4.84 1.64 -2.40
N GLY A 17 -3.77 1.38 -1.67
CA GLY A 17 -2.91 2.45 -1.14
C GLY A 17 -1.74 2.78 -2.03
N GLY A 18 -1.29 1.85 -2.87
CA GLY A 18 -0.15 2.15 -3.72
C GLY A 18 0.18 1.04 -4.69
N VAL A 19 0.80 1.45 -5.78
CA VAL A 19 1.35 0.57 -6.80
C VAL A 19 2.83 0.93 -6.92
N PHE A 20 3.70 0.01 -6.51
CA PHE A 20 5.14 0.21 -6.52
C PHE A 20 5.74 -0.77 -7.53
N PHE A 21 6.68 -0.30 -8.32
CA PHE A 21 7.27 -1.16 -9.34
C PHE A 21 8.71 -0.75 -9.61
N LYS A 22 9.51 -1.73 -10.05
CA LYS A 22 10.92 -1.49 -10.34
C LYS A 22 11.08 -0.85 -11.71
N ALA A 23 11.98 0.11 -11.80
CA ALA A 23 12.31 0.78 -13.04
C ALA A 23 13.82 0.94 -13.11
N LYS A 24 14.38 0.81 -14.33
CA LYS A 24 15.81 1.00 -14.53
C LYS A 24 16.24 2.41 -14.19
N ASP A 25 15.39 3.38 -14.52
CA ASP A 25 15.66 4.78 -14.24
C ASP A 25 14.35 5.43 -13.76
N PRO A 26 14.10 5.38 -12.44
CA PRO A 26 12.86 5.92 -11.89
C PRO A 26 12.62 7.40 -12.22
N LYS A 27 13.69 8.20 -12.25
CA LYS A 27 13.57 9.62 -12.57
C LYS A 27 13.05 9.83 -14.00
N LYS A 28 13.65 9.15 -14.96
CA LYS A 28 13.19 9.23 -16.34
C LYS A 28 11.78 8.69 -16.51
N MET A 29 11.45 7.64 -15.78
CA MET A 29 10.10 7.08 -15.81
C MET A 29 9.08 8.12 -15.33
N LYS A 30 9.36 8.78 -14.21
CA LYS A 30 8.48 9.82 -13.71
C LYS A 30 8.34 10.98 -14.68
N GLU A 31 9.44 11.39 -15.31
CA GLU A 31 9.43 12.46 -16.29
C GLU A 31 8.58 12.11 -17.51
N TRP A 32 8.71 10.88 -17.99
CA TRP A 32 7.93 10.41 -19.13
C TRP A 32 6.43 10.46 -18.82
N TYR A 33 6.03 9.94 -17.65
CA TYR A 33 4.64 9.94 -17.27
C TYR A 33 4.09 11.35 -17.02
N ALA A 34 4.92 12.23 -16.46
CA ALA A 34 4.51 13.62 -16.30
C ALA A 34 4.30 14.30 -17.65
N THR A 35 5.24 14.12 -18.58
CA THR A 35 5.19 14.77 -19.88
C THR A 35 4.05 14.26 -20.75
N HIS A 36 3.86 12.95 -20.78
CA HIS A 36 2.94 12.35 -21.76
C HIS A 36 1.57 12.02 -21.17
N LEU A 37 1.48 11.78 -19.88
CA LEU A 37 0.22 11.40 -19.25
C LEU A 37 -0.23 12.37 -18.16
N GLY A 38 0.47 13.48 -17.99
CA GLY A 38 0.05 14.50 -17.04
C GLY A 38 0.21 14.13 -15.58
N MET A 39 0.99 13.11 -15.26
CA MET A 39 1.17 12.65 -13.89
C MET A 39 2.31 13.41 -13.23
N ASN A 40 2.05 14.64 -12.84
CA ASN A 40 3.04 15.51 -12.22
C ASN A 40 3.03 15.32 -10.72
N GLY A 41 4.06 14.69 -10.19
CA GLY A 41 4.17 14.40 -8.78
C GLY A 41 5.41 15.02 -8.18
N ASP A 42 5.92 14.35 -7.16
CA ASP A 42 7.14 14.76 -6.47
C ASP A 42 8.24 13.72 -6.70
N GLU A 43 9.30 13.82 -5.91
CA GLU A 43 10.45 12.90 -6.04
C GLU A 43 10.10 11.43 -5.76
N TYR A 44 9.00 11.18 -5.05
CA TYR A 44 8.59 9.82 -4.70
C TYR A 44 7.63 9.21 -5.71
N GLY A 45 6.97 10.04 -6.51
CA GLY A 45 6.01 9.55 -7.50
C GLY A 45 4.79 10.43 -7.59
N PHE A 46 3.66 9.81 -7.88
CA PHE A 46 2.38 10.51 -8.08
C PHE A 46 1.33 9.90 -7.15
N SER A 47 0.32 10.68 -6.78
CA SER A 47 -0.78 10.20 -5.95
C SER A 47 -2.11 10.48 -6.61
N PHE A 48 -2.96 9.44 -6.66
CA PHE A 48 -4.34 9.58 -7.10
C PHE A 48 -5.20 9.79 -5.87
N GLN A 49 -6.00 10.87 -5.85
CA GLN A 49 -6.90 11.14 -4.74
C GLN A 49 -8.28 10.58 -5.03
N TRP A 50 -8.89 10.04 -4.00
CA TRP A 50 -10.23 9.46 -4.13
C TRP A 50 -10.93 9.49 -2.78
N LYS A 51 -12.23 9.24 -2.78
CA LYS A 51 -13.02 9.18 -1.55
C LYS A 51 -13.46 7.75 -1.31
N GLU A 52 -13.19 7.27 -0.11
CA GLU A 52 -13.61 5.91 0.23
C GLU A 52 -15.13 5.82 0.26
N LEU A 53 -15.64 4.70 -0.22
CA LEU A 53 -17.07 4.44 -0.20
C LEU A 53 -17.57 4.49 1.25
N GLY A 54 -18.65 5.23 1.48
CA GLY A 54 -19.19 5.46 2.81
C GLY A 54 -18.51 6.58 3.57
N LYS A 55 -17.49 7.22 2.98
CA LYS A 55 -16.78 8.33 3.60
C LYS A 55 -16.70 9.53 2.68
N GLU A 56 -17.75 9.73 1.87
CA GLU A 56 -17.78 10.79 0.87
C GLU A 56 -17.68 12.19 1.50
N ASP A 57 -18.05 12.32 2.77
CA ASP A 57 -18.01 13.59 3.48
C ASP A 57 -16.69 13.84 4.21
N ALA A 58 -15.73 12.95 4.12
CA ALA A 58 -14.46 13.11 4.78
C ALA A 58 -13.75 14.37 4.26
N LYS A 59 -13.12 15.12 5.15
CA LYS A 59 -12.40 16.33 4.77
C LYS A 59 -11.18 16.02 3.92
N GLU A 60 -10.47 14.95 4.27
CA GLU A 60 -9.28 14.56 3.56
C GLU A 60 -9.59 13.39 2.63
N PRO A 61 -9.14 13.44 1.39
CA PRO A 61 -9.29 12.30 0.49
C PRO A 61 -8.34 11.19 0.87
N ALA A 62 -8.70 9.97 0.50
CA ALA A 62 -7.74 8.87 0.50
C ALA A 62 -6.84 9.02 -0.73
N VAL A 63 -5.70 8.35 -0.71
CA VAL A 63 -4.78 8.39 -1.85
C VAL A 63 -4.31 7.01 -2.22
N THR A 64 -4.01 6.84 -3.50
CA THR A 64 -3.27 5.69 -4.02
C THR A 64 -1.97 6.22 -4.58
N ALA A 65 -0.86 5.80 -4.00
CA ALA A 65 0.47 6.23 -4.46
C ALA A 65 0.89 5.41 -5.67
N TRP A 66 1.51 6.07 -6.63
CA TRP A 66 2.13 5.43 -7.79
C TRP A 66 3.61 5.79 -7.74
N SER A 67 4.48 4.78 -7.58
CA SER A 67 5.89 5.04 -7.29
C SER A 67 6.80 4.05 -8.00
N PRO A 68 7.60 4.51 -8.95
CA PRO A 68 8.68 3.67 -9.48
C PRO A 68 9.86 3.65 -8.51
N PHE A 69 10.37 2.44 -8.26
CA PHE A 69 11.53 2.21 -7.41
C PHE A 69 12.71 1.82 -8.29
N ASP A 70 13.91 2.05 -7.79
CA ASP A 70 15.11 1.55 -8.47
C ASP A 70 15.02 0.03 -8.63
N GLU A 71 15.41 -0.50 -9.78
CA GLU A 71 15.31 -1.93 -10.06
C GLU A 71 16.14 -2.78 -9.10
N LYS A 72 17.14 -2.20 -8.46
CA LYS A 72 18.00 -2.90 -7.50
C LYS A 72 17.50 -2.81 -6.07
N THR A 73 16.33 -2.20 -5.84
CA THR A 73 15.79 -2.07 -4.50
C THR A 73 15.60 -3.44 -3.85
N LYS A 74 15.89 -3.51 -2.56
CA LYS A 74 15.62 -4.70 -1.76
C LYS A 74 14.29 -4.59 -1.01
N TYR A 75 13.59 -3.52 -1.20
CA TYR A 75 12.37 -3.24 -0.44
C TYR A 75 11.27 -4.28 -0.68
N PHE A 76 11.28 -4.90 -1.86
CA PHE A 76 10.25 -5.90 -2.19
C PHE A 76 10.63 -7.31 -1.73
N GLU A 77 11.86 -7.51 -1.23
CA GLU A 77 12.27 -8.84 -0.76
C GLU A 77 11.44 -9.27 0.45
N PRO A 78 11.13 -10.55 0.61
CA PRO A 78 11.68 -11.69 -0.13
C PRO A 78 10.96 -12.00 -1.45
N SER A 79 10.06 -11.15 -1.94
CA SER A 79 9.45 -11.34 -3.25
C SER A 79 10.49 -11.14 -4.35
N GLU A 80 10.39 -11.95 -5.39
CA GLU A 80 11.24 -11.79 -6.57
C GLU A 80 10.51 -11.05 -7.69
N LYS A 81 9.29 -10.58 -7.42
CA LYS A 81 8.49 -9.87 -8.41
C LYS A 81 8.98 -8.42 -8.54
N PRO A 82 8.84 -7.81 -9.73
CA PRO A 82 9.27 -6.44 -9.94
C PRO A 82 8.24 -5.40 -9.49
N TYR A 83 7.27 -5.78 -8.71
CA TYR A 83 6.22 -4.89 -8.21
C TYR A 83 5.82 -5.27 -6.80
N MET A 84 5.19 -4.33 -6.12
CA MET A 84 4.58 -4.57 -4.81
C MET A 84 3.36 -3.67 -4.69
N PHE A 85 2.25 -4.23 -4.22
CA PHE A 85 1.04 -3.46 -3.99
C PHE A 85 0.94 -3.09 -2.51
N ASN A 86 0.37 -1.92 -2.28
CA ASN A 86 0.07 -1.43 -0.94
C ASN A 86 -1.44 -1.32 -0.80
N TYR A 87 -1.96 -1.83 0.30
CA TYR A 87 -3.39 -1.73 0.60
C TYR A 87 -3.58 -0.94 1.89
N ARG A 88 -4.58 -0.07 1.87
CA ARG A 88 -4.96 0.70 3.05
C ARG A 88 -5.77 -0.18 3.98
N VAL A 89 -5.52 -0.05 5.28
CA VAL A 89 -6.25 -0.76 6.32
C VAL A 89 -6.62 0.20 7.43
N GLU A 90 -7.62 -0.16 8.22
CA GLU A 90 -8.09 0.71 9.30
C GLU A 90 -7.34 0.48 10.61
N ASN A 91 -6.97 -0.77 10.90
CA ASN A 91 -6.29 -1.11 12.14
C ASN A 91 -5.24 -2.19 11.84
N LEU A 92 -4.03 -1.74 11.60
CA LEU A 92 -2.94 -2.62 11.17
C LEU A 92 -2.54 -3.62 12.25
N VAL A 93 -2.42 -3.15 13.48
CA VAL A 93 -1.95 -4.03 14.58
C VAL A 93 -2.90 -5.21 14.77
N GLU A 94 -4.19 -4.94 14.83
CA GLU A 94 -5.18 -5.99 15.00
C GLU A 94 -5.25 -6.89 13.77
N LEU A 95 -5.16 -6.32 12.59
CA LEU A 95 -5.22 -7.11 11.36
C LEU A 95 -4.04 -8.07 11.28
N LEU A 96 -2.83 -7.61 11.55
CA LEU A 96 -1.67 -8.50 11.49
C LEU A 96 -1.77 -9.63 12.52
N LYS A 97 -2.33 -9.33 13.68
CA LYS A 97 -2.55 -10.36 14.70
C LYS A 97 -3.49 -11.44 14.17
N VAL A 98 -4.60 -11.04 13.59
CA VAL A 98 -5.57 -11.96 13.01
C VAL A 98 -4.96 -12.76 11.86
N LEU A 99 -4.23 -12.10 10.98
CA LEU A 99 -3.59 -12.76 9.84
C LEU A 99 -2.57 -13.79 10.30
N LYS A 100 -1.81 -13.47 11.34
CA LYS A 100 -0.85 -14.43 11.89
C LYS A 100 -1.56 -15.66 12.43
N GLU A 101 -2.68 -15.47 13.14
CA GLU A 101 -3.49 -16.58 13.63
C GLU A 101 -4.05 -17.44 12.48
N GLU A 102 -4.31 -16.82 11.35
CA GLU A 102 -4.81 -17.51 10.16
C GLU A 102 -3.69 -18.19 9.36
N GLY A 103 -2.45 -18.10 9.81
CA GLY A 103 -1.33 -18.76 9.16
C GLY A 103 -0.69 -17.96 8.04
N VAL A 104 -1.01 -16.67 7.93
CA VAL A 104 -0.39 -15.80 6.91
C VAL A 104 1.03 -15.46 7.33
N GLN A 105 1.95 -15.53 6.39
CA GLN A 105 3.35 -15.18 6.65
C GLN A 105 3.51 -13.68 6.80
N ILE A 106 3.98 -13.26 7.98
CA ILE A 106 4.28 -11.85 8.26
C ILE A 106 5.77 -11.62 7.94
N VAL A 107 6.08 -10.50 7.31
CA VAL A 107 7.45 -10.14 6.96
C VAL A 107 7.89 -8.96 7.81
N GLY A 108 8.88 -9.19 8.68
CA GLY A 108 9.42 -8.12 9.52
C GLY A 108 8.45 -7.64 10.58
N GLU A 109 8.70 -6.43 11.04
CA GLU A 109 7.94 -5.81 12.12
C GLU A 109 7.24 -4.54 11.61
N ILE A 110 6.19 -4.13 12.34
CA ILE A 110 5.49 -2.89 12.04
C ILE A 110 6.46 -1.72 12.15
N GLN A 111 6.43 -0.85 11.15
CA GLN A 111 7.17 0.40 11.16
C GLN A 111 6.19 1.56 11.32
N GLU A 112 6.49 2.46 12.24
CA GLU A 112 5.63 3.60 12.49
C GLU A 112 6.34 4.89 12.10
N TYR A 113 5.63 5.72 11.33
CA TYR A 113 6.13 7.01 10.85
C TYR A 113 5.06 8.08 11.10
N PRO A 114 5.41 9.36 10.99
CA PRO A 114 4.42 10.42 11.17
C PRO A 114 3.20 10.29 10.26
N TYR A 115 3.36 9.65 9.11
CA TYR A 115 2.27 9.50 8.13
C TYR A 115 1.56 8.15 8.20
N GLY A 116 1.87 7.34 9.20
CA GLY A 116 1.12 6.09 9.41
C GLY A 116 1.96 4.92 9.81
N LYS A 117 1.31 3.78 9.89
CA LYS A 117 1.94 2.50 10.25
C LYS A 117 1.98 1.60 9.02
N PHE A 118 3.05 0.84 8.90
CA PHE A 118 3.27 -0.08 7.78
C PHE A 118 3.63 -1.45 8.29
N GLY A 119 3.08 -2.47 7.63
CA GLY A 119 3.44 -3.86 7.88
C GLY A 119 3.44 -4.62 6.57
N TRP A 120 3.99 -5.83 6.57
CA TRP A 120 4.19 -6.58 5.32
C TRP A 120 3.83 -8.04 5.53
N ILE A 121 3.23 -8.62 4.49
CA ILE A 121 2.86 -10.03 4.47
C ILE A 121 3.21 -10.62 3.10
N MET A 122 3.16 -11.94 2.99
CA MET A 122 3.33 -12.64 1.72
C MET A 122 2.02 -13.29 1.34
N ASP A 123 1.67 -13.20 0.06
CA ASP A 123 0.51 -13.93 -0.46
C ASP A 123 0.91 -15.33 -0.90
N PRO A 124 -0.05 -16.19 -1.29
CA PRO A 124 0.26 -17.57 -1.64
C PRO A 124 1.17 -17.75 -2.84
N GLU A 125 1.33 -16.74 -3.69
CA GLU A 125 2.17 -16.84 -4.88
C GLU A 125 3.49 -16.09 -4.74
N GLY A 126 3.86 -15.73 -3.52
CA GLY A 126 5.15 -15.09 -3.27
C GLY A 126 5.19 -13.61 -3.55
N ASN A 127 4.04 -12.96 -3.60
CA ASN A 127 4.00 -11.50 -3.71
C ASN A 127 4.07 -10.90 -2.31
N LYS A 128 5.00 -9.97 -2.11
CA LYS A 128 5.02 -9.20 -0.87
C LYS A 128 3.94 -8.11 -0.96
N ILE A 129 3.20 -7.96 0.10
CA ILE A 129 2.13 -6.97 0.19
C ILE A 129 2.46 -6.02 1.33
N GLU A 130 2.35 -4.72 1.08
CA GLU A 130 2.46 -3.72 2.12
C GLU A 130 1.06 -3.33 2.58
N LEU A 131 0.88 -3.32 3.90
CA LEU A 131 -0.36 -2.87 4.53
C LEU A 131 -0.09 -1.56 5.23
N TRP A 132 -0.95 -0.58 5.01
CA TRP A 132 -0.74 0.77 5.47
C TRP A 132 -1.97 1.28 6.22
N GLU A 133 -1.75 1.64 7.49
CA GLU A 133 -2.76 2.35 8.27
C GLU A 133 -2.38 3.82 8.26
N PRO A 134 -3.04 4.65 7.44
CA PRO A 134 -2.72 6.08 7.38
C PRO A 134 -3.05 6.77 8.69
N LYS A 135 -2.27 7.78 9.01
CA LYS A 135 -2.57 8.60 10.16
C LYS A 135 -3.77 9.48 9.84
N ASP A 136 -4.39 10.05 10.89
CA ASP A 136 -5.52 10.97 10.73
C ASP A 136 -5.18 12.02 9.69
N GLY A 137 -6.09 12.21 8.72
CA GLY A 137 -5.84 13.05 7.57
C GLY A 137 -5.44 12.27 6.34
N GLY A 138 -5.10 10.99 6.49
CA GLY A 138 -5.00 10.02 5.40
C GLY A 138 -3.87 10.19 4.42
N VAL A 139 -2.85 10.94 4.76
CA VAL A 139 -1.77 11.17 3.81
C VAL A 139 -0.45 10.78 4.41
#